data_e22eba311268e715cf922f932c59c0a1
#
_entry.id   e22eba311268e715cf922f932c59c0a1
#
_cell.length_a   1.000
_cell.length_b   1.000
_cell.length_c   1.000
_cell.angle_alpha   90.00
_cell.angle_beta   90.00
_cell.angle_gamma   90.00
#
_symmetry.space_group_name_H-M   'P 1'
#
loop_
_entity.id
_entity.type
_entity.pdbx_description
1 polymer ?
#
loop_
_entity_poly.entity_id
_entity_poly.type
_entity_poly.pdbx_seq_one_letter_code
_entity_poly.pdbx_strand_id
1 'polypeptide(L)'
;MEVFWARGYEGASMSELTAAMGINSPSLYAAFGSKEALFLEATDFYSHTEGADIWLALEEAPTARQAIEQFLSLTARAYAQSDRPQGCLITLGALHQDSSRGAICDDLRRRRAENHTALQKRLERGVAEGELPADFDASAAATFFATVQHGMSIQARDGASHNALLATVAGAMAAWRTLAGGSAA
;
A
#
# COMPACT_ATOMS: atom_id res chain seq x y z
N MET A 1 10.96 12.30 -1.68
CA MET A 1 9.84 11.31 -1.57
C MET A 1 8.52 12.01 -1.27
N GLU A 2 8.37 12.80 -0.21
CA GLU A 2 7.10 13.39 0.27
C GLU A 2 6.34 14.22 -0.76
N VAL A 3 7.05 14.99 -1.62
CA VAL A 3 6.41 15.77 -2.70
C VAL A 3 5.66 14.83 -3.65
N PHE A 4 6.26 13.73 -4.05
CA PHE A 4 5.60 12.73 -4.88
C PHE A 4 4.46 12.02 -4.14
N TRP A 5 4.63 11.75 -2.85
CA TRP A 5 3.58 11.15 -2.06
C TRP A 5 2.36 12.05 -1.92
N ALA A 6 2.57 13.35 -1.69
CA ALA A 6 1.48 14.32 -1.58
C ALA A 6 0.75 14.56 -2.91
N ARG A 7 1.50 14.65 -4.02
CA ARG A 7 1.00 15.17 -5.30
C ARG A 7 0.90 14.16 -6.43
N GLY A 8 1.43 12.94 -6.23
CA GLY A 8 1.62 11.98 -7.30
C GLY A 8 2.73 12.43 -8.27
N TYR A 9 3.02 11.57 -9.25
CA TYR A 9 4.04 11.86 -10.26
C TYR A 9 3.71 13.13 -11.07
N GLU A 10 2.46 13.25 -11.51
CA GLU A 10 2.02 14.34 -12.37
C GLU A 10 2.04 15.69 -11.67
N GLY A 11 1.42 15.73 -10.49
CA GLY A 11 1.26 16.96 -9.72
C GLY A 11 2.56 17.50 -9.12
N ALA A 12 3.61 16.68 -9.02
CA ALA A 12 4.92 17.11 -8.51
C ALA A 12 5.69 17.89 -9.60
N SER A 13 5.85 19.19 -9.47
CA SER A 13 6.66 19.99 -10.37
C SER A 13 8.15 19.89 -10.08
N MET A 14 9.01 20.11 -11.09
CA MET A 14 10.47 20.15 -10.90
C MET A 14 10.88 21.24 -9.91
N SER A 15 10.18 22.38 -9.90
CA SER A 15 10.43 23.47 -8.94
C SER A 15 10.18 23.03 -7.49
N GLU A 16 9.06 22.34 -7.24
CA GLU A 16 8.75 21.82 -5.89
C GLU A 16 9.75 20.76 -5.45
N LEU A 17 10.16 19.85 -6.35
CA LEU A 17 11.13 18.81 -6.06
C LEU A 17 12.49 19.41 -5.69
N THR A 18 13.00 20.34 -6.49
CA THR A 18 14.29 21.01 -6.23
C THR A 18 14.26 21.86 -4.98
N ALA A 19 13.16 22.58 -4.72
CA ALA A 19 12.96 23.35 -3.50
C ALA A 19 12.99 22.43 -2.25
N ALA A 20 12.24 21.31 -2.28
CA ALA A 20 12.19 20.34 -1.18
C ALA A 20 13.55 19.67 -0.92
N MET A 21 14.36 19.50 -1.95
CA MET A 21 15.70 18.89 -1.84
C MET A 21 16.81 19.92 -1.53
N GLY A 22 16.52 21.22 -1.58
CA GLY A 22 17.50 22.28 -1.38
C GLY A 22 18.58 22.35 -2.47
N ILE A 23 18.28 21.90 -3.71
CA ILE A 23 19.20 21.84 -4.85
C ILE A 23 18.62 22.55 -6.06
N ASN A 24 19.45 22.80 -7.08
CA ASN A 24 18.99 23.32 -8.36
C ASN A 24 18.67 22.20 -9.36
N SER A 25 17.95 22.54 -10.45
CA SER A 25 17.57 21.56 -11.47
C SER A 25 18.77 20.85 -12.14
N PRO A 26 19.87 21.55 -12.51
CA PRO A 26 21.06 20.87 -13.03
C PRO A 26 21.62 19.80 -12.11
N SER A 27 21.69 20.05 -10.80
CA SER A 27 22.15 19.09 -9.80
C SER A 27 21.21 17.88 -9.70
N LEU A 28 19.91 18.10 -9.76
CA LEU A 28 18.92 17.02 -9.76
C LEU A 28 19.09 16.12 -11.00
N TYR A 29 19.19 16.71 -12.19
CA TYR A 29 19.40 15.93 -13.41
C TYR A 29 20.75 15.23 -13.44
N ALA A 30 21.79 15.83 -12.88
CA ALA A 30 23.11 15.18 -12.75
C ALA A 30 23.06 13.96 -11.83
N ALA A 31 22.26 14.01 -10.75
CA ALA A 31 22.15 12.92 -9.78
C ALA A 31 21.23 11.78 -10.26
N PHE A 32 20.06 12.12 -10.80
CA PHE A 32 18.99 11.15 -11.09
C PHE A 32 18.70 10.95 -12.59
N GLY A 33 19.24 11.80 -13.44
CA GLY A 33 19.01 11.75 -14.90
C GLY A 33 17.65 12.28 -15.34
N SER A 34 16.56 11.93 -14.65
CA SER A 34 15.19 12.35 -15.02
C SER A 34 14.27 12.41 -13.79
N LYS A 35 13.12 13.09 -13.93
CA LYS A 35 12.03 13.07 -12.94
C LYS A 35 11.49 11.64 -12.73
N GLU A 36 11.44 10.85 -13.80
CA GLU A 36 10.99 9.48 -13.79
C GLU A 36 11.92 8.61 -12.93
N ALA A 37 13.24 8.68 -13.15
CA ALA A 37 14.22 7.93 -12.36
C ALA A 37 14.16 8.35 -10.89
N LEU A 38 14.06 9.65 -10.58
CA LEU A 38 13.86 10.15 -9.22
C LEU A 38 12.57 9.60 -8.58
N PHE A 39 11.48 9.48 -9.35
CA PHE A 39 10.23 8.92 -8.84
C PHE A 39 10.38 7.44 -8.50
N LEU A 40 11.03 6.64 -9.37
CA LEU A 40 11.28 5.22 -9.12
C LEU A 40 12.14 5.00 -7.88
N GLU A 41 13.19 5.79 -7.70
CA GLU A 41 13.99 5.75 -6.46
C GLU A 41 13.18 6.19 -5.23
N ALA A 42 12.33 7.21 -5.37
CA ALA A 42 11.46 7.66 -4.28
C ALA A 42 10.41 6.60 -3.89
N THR A 43 9.86 5.85 -4.84
CA THR A 43 8.92 4.75 -4.57
C THR A 43 9.63 3.56 -3.94
N ASP A 44 10.86 3.30 -4.33
CA ASP A 44 11.68 2.26 -3.72
C ASP A 44 12.01 2.61 -2.25
N PHE A 45 12.48 3.81 -2.01
CA PHE A 45 12.72 4.32 -0.65
C PHE A 45 11.46 4.25 0.23
N TYR A 46 10.30 4.69 -0.32
CA TYR A 46 9.01 4.61 0.37
C TYR A 46 8.67 3.18 0.80
N SER A 47 8.85 2.22 -0.09
CA SER A 47 8.52 0.82 0.20
C SER A 47 9.36 0.23 1.34
N HIS A 48 10.61 0.67 1.47
CA HIS A 48 11.54 0.18 2.50
C HIS A 48 11.44 0.93 3.84
N THR A 49 10.84 2.13 3.85
CA THR A 49 10.76 2.97 5.07
C THR A 49 9.35 3.04 5.64
N GLU A 50 8.37 3.45 4.82
CA GLU A 50 7.04 3.80 5.31
C GLU A 50 6.09 2.60 5.43
N GLY A 51 6.33 1.54 4.69
CA GLY A 51 5.50 0.34 4.69
C GLY A 51 6.12 -0.87 5.40
N ALA A 52 7.39 -0.81 5.80
CA ALA A 52 8.15 -1.97 6.28
C ALA A 52 7.46 -2.68 7.46
N ASP A 53 7.04 -1.94 8.48
CA ASP A 53 6.40 -2.49 9.68
C ASP A 53 5.07 -3.20 9.36
N ILE A 54 4.33 -2.72 8.36
CA ILE A 54 3.05 -3.30 7.94
C ILE A 54 3.29 -4.70 7.35
N TRP A 55 4.29 -4.83 6.49
CA TRP A 55 4.62 -6.09 5.83
C TRP A 55 5.31 -7.07 6.77
N LEU A 56 6.17 -6.57 7.67
CA LEU A 56 6.78 -7.39 8.72
C LEU A 56 5.71 -7.99 9.64
N ALA A 57 4.74 -7.19 10.10
CA ALA A 57 3.65 -7.67 10.93
C ALA A 57 2.77 -8.72 10.22
N LEU A 58 2.56 -8.58 8.90
CA LEU A 58 1.86 -9.58 8.09
C LEU A 58 2.60 -10.93 8.10
N GLU A 59 3.93 -10.89 8.00
CA GLU A 59 4.77 -12.09 7.93
C GLU A 59 4.92 -12.78 9.29
N GLU A 60 5.17 -12.01 10.36
CA GLU A 60 5.53 -12.51 11.70
C GLU A 60 4.32 -12.87 12.57
N ALA A 61 3.11 -12.42 12.24
CA ALA A 61 1.94 -12.70 13.05
C ALA A 61 1.70 -14.21 13.23
N PRO A 62 1.32 -14.65 14.43
CA PRO A 62 1.17 -16.08 14.76
C PRO A 62 0.13 -16.79 13.90
N THR A 63 -0.97 -16.13 13.54
CA THR A 63 -2.05 -16.72 12.74
C THR A 63 -2.40 -15.88 11.52
N ALA A 64 -2.98 -16.51 10.49
CA ALA A 64 -3.44 -15.83 9.28
C ALA A 64 -4.44 -14.71 9.60
N ARG A 65 -5.36 -14.95 10.54
CA ARG A 65 -6.32 -13.95 10.99
C ARG A 65 -5.63 -12.75 11.63
N GLN A 66 -4.71 -12.97 12.55
CA GLN A 66 -3.96 -11.89 13.21
C GLN A 66 -3.08 -11.14 12.23
N ALA A 67 -2.48 -11.83 11.25
CA ALA A 67 -1.70 -11.23 10.19
C ALA A 67 -2.50 -10.19 9.40
N ILE A 68 -3.70 -10.55 8.94
CA ILE A 68 -4.59 -9.64 8.21
C ILE A 68 -5.10 -8.50 9.11
N GLU A 69 -5.47 -8.80 10.35
CA GLU A 69 -5.92 -7.77 11.30
C GLU A 69 -4.84 -6.74 11.60
N GLN A 70 -3.60 -7.17 11.83
CA GLN A 70 -2.45 -6.28 12.05
C GLN A 70 -2.11 -5.50 10.80
N PHE A 71 -2.06 -6.15 9.64
CA PHE A 71 -1.85 -5.52 8.34
C PHE A 71 -2.81 -4.34 8.11
N LEU A 72 -4.11 -4.56 8.29
CA LEU A 72 -5.12 -3.51 8.09
C LEU A 72 -5.07 -2.44 9.19
N SER A 73 -4.85 -2.82 10.44
CA SER A 73 -4.80 -1.88 11.57
C SER A 73 -3.58 -0.96 11.50
N LEU A 74 -2.41 -1.51 11.18
CA LEU A 74 -1.19 -0.72 10.95
C LEU A 74 -1.33 0.18 9.72
N THR A 75 -1.98 -0.31 8.66
CA THR A 75 -2.33 0.50 7.49
C THR A 75 -3.22 1.69 7.87
N ALA A 76 -4.29 1.46 8.66
CA ALA A 76 -5.17 2.53 9.12
C ALA A 76 -4.41 3.60 9.91
N ARG A 77 -3.49 3.18 10.78
CA ARG A 77 -2.64 4.08 11.55
C ARG A 77 -1.68 4.87 10.66
N ALA A 78 -0.97 4.18 9.76
CA ALA A 78 0.03 4.81 8.89
C ALA A 78 -0.60 5.82 7.92
N TYR A 79 -1.76 5.49 7.34
CA TYR A 79 -2.42 6.35 6.35
C TYR A 79 -3.09 7.60 6.95
N ALA A 80 -3.42 7.59 8.24
CA ALA A 80 -4.07 8.70 8.94
C ALA A 80 -3.09 9.60 9.72
N GLN A 81 -1.78 9.43 9.59
CA GLN A 81 -0.80 10.29 10.25
C GLN A 81 -0.86 11.71 9.69
N SER A 82 -0.92 12.72 10.58
CA SER A 82 -1.10 14.12 10.19
C SER A 82 0.20 14.87 9.88
N ASP A 83 1.34 14.29 10.25
CA ASP A 83 2.68 14.87 10.06
C ASP A 83 3.32 14.52 8.71
N ARG A 84 2.61 13.78 7.87
CA ARG A 84 3.05 13.33 6.54
C ARG A 84 1.88 13.23 5.56
N PRO A 85 2.15 13.09 4.23
CA PRO A 85 1.08 12.91 3.25
C PRO A 85 0.24 11.67 3.56
N GLN A 86 -1.08 11.79 3.50
CA GLN A 86 -2.00 10.71 3.82
C GLN A 86 -2.15 9.71 2.67
N GLY A 87 -2.53 8.46 3.00
CA GLY A 87 -2.68 7.36 2.04
C GLY A 87 -1.33 6.75 1.63
N CYS A 88 -1.30 6.03 0.51
CA CYS A 88 -0.16 5.24 0.04
C CYS A 88 0.38 5.78 -1.29
N LEU A 89 1.69 6.03 -1.37
CA LEU A 89 2.34 6.44 -2.62
C LEU A 89 2.20 5.37 -3.71
N ILE A 90 2.32 4.09 -3.37
CA ILE A 90 2.22 2.98 -4.33
C ILE A 90 0.81 2.85 -4.90
N THR A 91 -0.21 3.12 -4.08
CA THR A 91 -1.62 3.07 -4.53
C THR A 91 -1.98 4.31 -5.35
N LEU A 92 -1.55 5.51 -4.94
CA LEU A 92 -2.06 6.79 -5.46
C LEU A 92 -1.07 7.53 -6.37
N GLY A 93 0.19 7.09 -6.45
CA GLY A 93 1.28 7.83 -7.07
C GLY A 93 1.12 8.08 -8.58
N ALA A 94 0.52 7.14 -9.30
CA ALA A 94 0.12 7.29 -10.70
C ALA A 94 -1.00 6.30 -11.03
N LEU A 95 -2.23 6.78 -11.13
CA LEU A 95 -3.41 5.95 -11.44
C LEU A 95 -3.78 6.02 -12.94
N HIS A 96 -3.48 7.11 -13.62
CA HIS A 96 -3.82 7.26 -15.02
C HIS A 96 -2.75 6.62 -15.92
N GLN A 97 -3.19 5.71 -16.79
CA GLN A 97 -2.33 5.15 -17.83
C GLN A 97 -2.25 6.12 -19.01
N ASP A 98 -1.08 6.72 -19.18
CA ASP A 98 -0.70 7.39 -20.42
C ASP A 98 0.48 6.60 -21.01
N SER A 99 0.45 6.35 -22.32
CA SER A 99 1.51 5.62 -23.03
C SER A 99 2.90 6.26 -22.90
N SER A 100 2.95 7.57 -22.60
CA SER A 100 4.19 8.29 -22.34
C SER A 100 4.85 7.98 -20.98
N ARG A 101 4.19 7.21 -20.10
CA ARG A 101 4.60 6.95 -18.70
C ARG A 101 4.59 5.47 -18.34
N GLY A 102 4.76 4.63 -19.34
CA GLY A 102 4.68 3.17 -19.20
C GLY A 102 5.49 2.63 -18.04
N ALA A 103 6.75 3.03 -17.90
CA ALA A 103 7.66 2.52 -16.87
C ALA A 103 7.19 2.83 -15.44
N ILE A 104 6.67 4.04 -15.16
CA ILE A 104 6.15 4.42 -13.84
C ILE A 104 4.89 3.62 -13.50
N CYS A 105 3.94 3.58 -14.43
CA CYS A 105 2.69 2.84 -14.23
C CYS A 105 2.95 1.34 -14.07
N ASP A 106 3.91 0.80 -14.83
CA ASP A 106 4.30 -0.60 -14.76
C ASP A 106 5.00 -0.93 -13.43
N ASP A 107 5.90 -0.06 -12.95
CA ASP A 107 6.53 -0.24 -11.65
C ASP A 107 5.50 -0.23 -10.51
N LEU A 108 4.60 0.76 -10.47
CA LEU A 108 3.57 0.80 -9.42
C LEU A 108 2.58 -0.37 -9.52
N ARG A 109 2.25 -0.82 -10.74
CA ARG A 109 1.42 -2.01 -10.95
C ARG A 109 2.12 -3.27 -10.43
N ARG A 110 3.42 -3.43 -10.75
CA ARG A 110 4.26 -4.53 -10.27
C ARG A 110 4.31 -4.54 -8.73
N ARG A 111 4.58 -3.40 -8.09
CA ARG A 111 4.60 -3.30 -6.62
C ARG A 111 3.24 -3.65 -5.99
N ARG A 112 2.13 -3.21 -6.57
CA ARG A 112 0.79 -3.63 -6.10
C ARG A 112 0.55 -5.13 -6.28
N ALA A 113 1.04 -5.73 -7.36
CA ALA A 113 0.97 -7.18 -7.57
C ALA A 113 1.84 -7.95 -6.58
N GLU A 114 3.03 -7.45 -6.25
CA GLU A 114 3.91 -8.02 -5.21
C GLU A 114 3.23 -7.97 -3.83
N ASN A 115 2.61 -6.85 -3.48
CA ASN A 115 1.83 -6.69 -2.25
C ASN A 115 0.66 -7.69 -2.18
N HIS A 116 -0.09 -7.83 -3.27
CA HIS A 116 -1.15 -8.85 -3.37
C HIS A 116 -0.59 -10.27 -3.18
N THR A 117 0.54 -10.57 -3.82
CA THR A 117 1.21 -11.88 -3.68
C THR A 117 1.65 -12.15 -2.25
N ALA A 118 2.12 -11.14 -1.52
CA ALA A 118 2.50 -11.28 -0.11
C ALA A 118 1.28 -11.64 0.76
N LEU A 119 0.15 -10.96 0.56
CA LEU A 119 -1.12 -11.30 1.24
C LEU A 119 -1.56 -12.73 0.93
N GLN A 120 -1.55 -13.11 -0.35
CA GLN A 120 -1.94 -14.45 -0.78
C GLN A 120 -1.04 -15.53 -0.15
N LYS A 121 0.26 -15.37 -0.19
CA LYS A 121 1.23 -16.31 0.42
C LYS A 121 1.01 -16.47 1.92
N ARG A 122 0.72 -15.37 2.64
CA ARG A 122 0.42 -15.45 4.07
C ARG A 122 -0.84 -16.29 4.36
N LEU A 123 -1.86 -16.12 3.54
CA LEU A 123 -3.11 -16.89 3.64
C LEU A 123 -2.89 -18.36 3.26
N GLU A 124 -2.15 -18.64 2.18
CA GLU A 124 -1.76 -20.00 1.77
C GLU A 124 -0.97 -20.71 2.87
N ARG A 125 -0.08 -20.00 3.58
CA ARG A 125 0.61 -20.53 4.76
C ARG A 125 -0.39 -20.91 5.83
N GLY A 126 -1.43 -20.13 6.09
CA GLY A 126 -2.49 -20.47 7.04
C GLY A 126 -3.27 -21.72 6.65
N VAL A 127 -3.49 -21.96 5.36
CA VAL A 127 -4.07 -23.22 4.86
C VAL A 127 -3.10 -24.39 5.11
N ALA A 128 -1.83 -24.23 4.78
CA ALA A 128 -0.83 -25.28 4.96
C ALA A 128 -0.59 -25.65 6.44
N GLU A 129 -0.73 -24.69 7.34
CA GLU A 129 -0.60 -24.87 8.80
C GLU A 129 -1.91 -25.36 9.46
N GLY A 130 -3.01 -25.50 8.69
CA GLY A 130 -4.31 -25.96 9.17
C GLY A 130 -5.13 -24.90 9.93
N GLU A 131 -4.75 -23.64 9.85
CA GLU A 131 -5.52 -22.51 10.42
C GLU A 131 -6.77 -22.17 9.58
N LEU A 132 -6.72 -22.46 8.30
CA LEU A 132 -7.76 -22.20 7.33
C LEU A 132 -8.17 -23.51 6.64
N PRO A 133 -9.42 -23.61 6.16
CA PRO A 133 -9.89 -24.81 5.44
C PRO A 133 -9.02 -25.12 4.21
N ALA A 134 -8.91 -26.40 3.86
CA ALA A 134 -8.11 -26.84 2.72
C ALA A 134 -8.62 -26.30 1.36
N ASP A 135 -9.90 -25.96 1.29
CA ASP A 135 -10.58 -25.35 0.13
C ASP A 135 -10.69 -23.83 0.20
N PHE A 136 -10.00 -23.18 1.15
CA PHE A 136 -9.98 -21.74 1.30
C PHE A 136 -9.39 -21.06 0.06
N ASP A 137 -10.14 -20.14 -0.55
CA ASP A 137 -9.67 -19.35 -1.68
C ASP A 137 -8.78 -18.17 -1.22
N ALA A 138 -7.49 -18.46 -1.03
CA ALA A 138 -6.48 -17.49 -0.61
C ALA A 138 -6.33 -16.33 -1.62
N SER A 139 -6.55 -16.58 -2.92
CA SER A 139 -6.44 -15.55 -3.96
C SER A 139 -7.61 -14.56 -3.90
N ALA A 140 -8.84 -15.05 -3.78
CA ALA A 140 -10.01 -14.20 -3.61
C ALA A 140 -9.94 -13.37 -2.32
N ALA A 141 -9.53 -13.99 -1.22
CA ALA A 141 -9.36 -13.31 0.06
C ALA A 141 -8.25 -12.24 0.01
N ALA A 142 -7.10 -12.52 -0.60
CA ALA A 142 -6.03 -11.55 -0.82
C ALA A 142 -6.51 -10.37 -1.66
N THR A 143 -7.27 -10.63 -2.73
CA THR A 143 -7.89 -9.59 -3.57
C THR A 143 -8.83 -8.70 -2.76
N PHE A 144 -9.66 -9.30 -1.90
CA PHE A 144 -10.57 -8.55 -1.02
C PHE A 144 -9.80 -7.62 -0.07
N PHE A 145 -8.82 -8.14 0.68
CA PHE A 145 -8.07 -7.34 1.66
C PHE A 145 -7.17 -6.29 0.99
N ALA A 146 -6.58 -6.58 -0.16
CA ALA A 146 -5.87 -5.58 -0.96
C ALA A 146 -6.80 -4.46 -1.42
N THR A 147 -8.02 -4.79 -1.85
CA THR A 147 -9.04 -3.80 -2.25
C THR A 147 -9.45 -2.92 -1.07
N VAL A 148 -9.62 -3.49 0.13
CA VAL A 148 -9.88 -2.73 1.37
C VAL A 148 -8.73 -1.76 1.64
N GLN A 149 -7.47 -2.22 1.59
CA GLN A 149 -6.30 -1.36 1.78
C GLN A 149 -6.24 -0.22 0.76
N HIS A 150 -6.48 -0.50 -0.52
CA HIS A 150 -6.51 0.52 -1.56
C HIS A 150 -7.63 1.55 -1.32
N GLY A 151 -8.82 1.09 -0.92
CA GLY A 151 -9.93 1.96 -0.55
C GLY A 151 -9.60 2.84 0.65
N MET A 152 -8.96 2.28 1.69
CA MET A 152 -8.49 3.04 2.85
C MET A 152 -7.47 4.12 2.46
N SER A 153 -6.61 3.87 1.47
CA SER A 153 -5.66 4.85 0.96
C SER A 153 -6.35 6.07 0.34
N ILE A 154 -7.41 5.84 -0.43
CA ILE A 154 -8.23 6.92 -1.02
C ILE A 154 -8.96 7.68 0.08
N GLN A 155 -9.65 6.98 0.99
CA GLN A 155 -10.37 7.59 2.10
C GLN A 155 -9.47 8.45 2.98
N ALA A 156 -8.27 7.98 3.28
CA ALA A 156 -7.28 8.76 4.03
C ALA A 156 -6.89 10.04 3.28
N ARG A 157 -6.62 9.95 1.98
CA ARG A 157 -6.31 11.10 1.13
C ARG A 157 -7.45 12.14 1.11
N ASP A 158 -8.69 11.67 1.19
CA ASP A 158 -9.90 12.50 1.26
C ASP A 158 -10.18 13.05 2.68
N GLY A 159 -9.30 12.77 3.64
CA GLY A 159 -9.37 13.31 5.01
C GLY A 159 -10.10 12.42 6.01
N ALA A 160 -10.30 11.14 5.71
CA ALA A 160 -10.89 10.22 6.69
C ALA A 160 -10.02 10.13 7.94
N SER A 161 -10.66 10.21 9.11
CA SER A 161 -9.98 10.07 10.40
C SER A 161 -9.48 8.65 10.64
N HIS A 162 -8.49 8.50 11.53
CA HIS A 162 -8.03 7.17 11.97
C HIS A 162 -9.19 6.29 12.46
N ASN A 163 -10.14 6.83 13.21
CA ASN A 163 -11.30 6.08 13.69
C ASN A 163 -12.21 5.60 12.54
N ALA A 164 -12.37 6.40 11.47
CA ALA A 164 -13.13 5.98 10.29
C ALA A 164 -12.42 4.82 9.56
N LEU A 165 -11.10 4.88 9.43
CA LEU A 165 -10.33 3.78 8.86
C LEU A 165 -10.37 2.52 9.74
N LEU A 166 -10.31 2.65 11.07
CA LEU A 166 -10.49 1.51 11.98
C LEU A 166 -11.89 0.88 11.90
N ALA A 167 -12.93 1.67 11.66
CA ALA A 167 -14.27 1.12 11.38
C ALA A 167 -14.30 0.28 10.10
N THR A 168 -13.55 0.70 9.06
CA THR A 168 -13.37 -0.09 7.84
C THR A 168 -12.64 -1.41 8.13
N VAL A 169 -11.59 -1.37 8.97
CA VAL A 169 -10.88 -2.59 9.42
C VAL A 169 -11.83 -3.54 10.13
N ALA A 170 -12.62 -3.03 11.09
CA ALA A 170 -13.59 -3.85 11.81
C ALA A 170 -14.62 -4.51 10.86
N GLY A 171 -15.12 -3.77 9.87
CA GLY A 171 -16.00 -4.30 8.83
C GLY A 171 -15.34 -5.39 7.98
N ALA A 172 -14.10 -5.18 7.55
CA ALA A 172 -13.33 -6.16 6.80
C ALA A 172 -13.06 -7.44 7.62
N MET A 173 -12.73 -7.28 8.92
CA MET A 173 -12.51 -8.42 9.81
C MET A 173 -13.80 -9.16 10.20
N ALA A 174 -14.95 -8.50 10.15
CA ALA A 174 -16.25 -9.18 10.29
C ALA A 174 -16.51 -10.16 9.13
N ALA A 175 -16.06 -9.83 7.90
CA ALA A 175 -16.13 -10.72 6.75
C ALA A 175 -15.22 -11.96 6.86
N TRP A 176 -14.23 -11.94 7.74
CA TRP A 176 -13.28 -13.05 7.92
C TRP A 176 -13.96 -14.40 8.13
N ARG A 177 -15.01 -14.44 8.98
CA ARG A 177 -15.73 -15.70 9.27
C ARG A 177 -16.36 -16.29 8.02
N THR A 178 -16.96 -15.45 7.18
CA THR A 178 -17.57 -15.88 5.93
C THR A 178 -16.51 -16.37 4.94
N LEU A 179 -15.42 -15.66 4.81
CA LEU A 179 -14.31 -16.02 3.94
C LEU A 179 -13.63 -17.31 4.39
N ALA A 180 -13.46 -17.52 5.70
CA ALA A 180 -12.82 -18.70 6.28
C ALA A 180 -13.76 -19.93 6.39
N GLY A 181 -14.91 -19.94 5.70
CA GLY A 181 -15.82 -21.08 5.69
C GLY A 181 -16.63 -21.25 6.98
N GLY A 182 -16.65 -20.25 7.84
CA GLY A 182 -17.54 -20.23 9.00
C GLY A 182 -18.98 -20.03 8.56
N SER A 183 -19.78 -21.08 8.56
CA SER A 183 -21.23 -20.99 8.39
C SER A 183 -21.79 -19.95 9.36
N ALA A 184 -22.53 -18.98 8.87
CA ALA A 184 -23.31 -18.11 9.75
C ALA A 184 -24.31 -19.00 10.50
N ALA A 185 -24.07 -19.21 11.78
CA ALA A 185 -25.05 -19.78 12.70
C ALA A 185 -25.98 -18.70 13.19
#